data_08ef9a5d97cd3324d95821f38c9548ee
#
_entry.id   08ef9a5d97cd3324d95821f38c9548ee
#
_cell.length_a   1.000
_cell.length_b   1.000
_cell.length_c   1.000
_cell.angle_alpha   90.00
_cell.angle_beta   90.00
_cell.angle_gamma   90.00
#
_symmetry.space_group_name_H-M   'P 1'
#
loop_
_entity.id
_entity.type
_entity.pdbx_description
1 polymer ?
#
loop_
_entity_poly.entity_id
_entity_poly.type
_entity_poly.pdbx_seq_one_letter_code
_entity_poly.pdbx_strand_id
1 'polypeptide(L)'
;IKNIEKSWKKEQIYGGECEKIFSHTEKVNIMKKQVYRKLLAACVSVSLGTVLLAGCGDSAGTTGTKTEVQENNTSEDVVEPVGEVTTFTLPDGPEESDIFVQPVADISDDFIRGMDASAVLSVENSGAVYYGYDGKEQDVFETLAQSGVNYIRLRVWNDPYDENGNGYGGGNNDLTTAMKLGVRAARYGMKVCIDFHYSDFWADPKRQHAPKAWEGMTVDEKSDALYDYTTESLGKLLDAGVDVGMVQIGNEINNGMSGETDV
;
A
#
# COMPACT_ATOMS: atom_id res chain seq x y z
N ILE A 1 -7.56 -23.51 -16.92
CA ILE A 1 -6.10 -23.64 -16.71
C ILE A 1 -5.47 -24.50 -17.84
N LYS A 2 -6.10 -25.59 -18.30
CA LYS A 2 -5.55 -26.45 -19.36
C LYS A 2 -5.53 -25.85 -20.78
N ASN A 3 -6.22 -24.76 -21.05
CA ASN A 3 -6.26 -24.11 -22.36
C ASN A 3 -5.25 -22.96 -22.53
N ILE A 4 -4.63 -22.48 -21.45
CA ILE A 4 -3.60 -21.45 -21.49
C ILE A 4 -2.23 -22.04 -21.82
N GLU A 5 -1.95 -23.28 -21.42
CA GLU A 5 -0.68 -23.94 -21.72
C GLU A 5 -0.45 -24.28 -23.22
N LYS A 6 -1.51 -24.32 -24.03
CA LYS A 6 -1.37 -24.63 -25.47
C LYS A 6 -1.01 -23.43 -26.34
N SER A 7 -1.14 -22.21 -25.86
CA SER A 7 -0.80 -20.98 -26.61
C SER A 7 0.70 -20.65 -26.60
N TRP A 8 1.43 -21.15 -25.61
CA TRP A 8 2.85 -20.80 -25.39
C TRP A 8 3.86 -21.71 -26.10
N LYS A 9 3.40 -22.72 -26.85
CA LYS A 9 4.29 -23.66 -27.56
C LYS A 9 4.57 -23.34 -29.02
N LYS A 10 4.22 -22.14 -29.52
CA LYS A 10 4.32 -21.82 -30.95
C LYS A 10 5.29 -20.71 -31.34
N GLU A 11 6.13 -20.19 -30.43
CA GLU A 11 7.20 -19.25 -30.80
C GLU A 11 8.56 -19.72 -30.25
N GLN A 12 9.06 -20.81 -30.83
CA GLN A 12 10.49 -21.12 -30.76
C GLN A 12 11.10 -20.83 -32.12
N ILE A 13 11.60 -19.63 -32.32
CA ILE A 13 12.71 -19.34 -33.26
C ILE A 13 13.31 -18.00 -32.82
N TYR A 14 14.33 -18.01 -31.96
CA TYR A 14 15.51 -17.16 -31.96
C TYR A 14 16.46 -17.66 -30.85
N GLY A 15 17.65 -18.09 -31.30
CA GLY A 15 18.59 -18.82 -30.47
C GLY A 15 19.46 -17.91 -29.57
N GLY A 16 19.93 -18.48 -28.50
CA GLY A 16 21.21 -18.16 -27.84
C GLY A 16 21.20 -17.17 -26.68
N GLU A 17 20.29 -16.22 -26.59
CA GLU A 17 20.23 -15.23 -25.48
C GLU A 17 19.10 -15.45 -24.48
N CYS A 18 18.17 -16.33 -24.78
CA CYS A 18 17.02 -16.63 -23.92
C CYS A 18 17.35 -17.38 -22.62
N GLU A 19 18.43 -18.16 -22.57
CA GLU A 19 18.76 -18.96 -21.37
C GLU A 19 19.20 -18.09 -20.18
N LYS A 20 19.84 -16.94 -20.41
CA LYS A 20 20.22 -16.02 -19.32
C LYS A 20 19.02 -15.26 -18.75
N ILE A 21 18.05 -14.91 -19.60
CA ILE A 21 16.81 -14.24 -19.19
C ILE A 21 15.92 -15.20 -18.38
N PHE A 22 15.88 -16.47 -18.76
CA PHE A 22 15.10 -17.49 -18.01
C PHE A 22 15.67 -17.74 -16.61
N SER A 23 16.99 -17.75 -16.43
CA SER A 23 17.58 -17.96 -15.09
C SER A 23 17.28 -16.83 -14.12
N HIS A 24 17.16 -15.60 -14.62
CA HIS A 24 16.87 -14.42 -13.79
C HIS A 24 15.36 -14.33 -13.47
N THR A 25 14.52 -14.56 -14.46
CA THR A 25 13.06 -14.63 -14.27
C THR A 25 12.66 -15.77 -13.32
N GLU A 26 13.37 -16.90 -13.35
CA GLU A 26 13.18 -17.97 -12.36
C GLU A 26 13.60 -17.55 -10.95
N LYS A 27 14.71 -16.86 -10.77
CA LYS A 27 15.14 -16.35 -9.45
C LYS A 27 14.15 -15.32 -8.91
N VAL A 28 13.69 -14.38 -9.72
CA VAL A 28 12.63 -13.42 -9.34
C VAL A 28 11.32 -14.12 -9.01
N ASN A 29 10.94 -15.15 -9.75
CA ASN A 29 9.73 -15.93 -9.47
C ASN A 29 9.87 -16.82 -8.23
N ILE A 30 11.07 -17.34 -7.94
CA ILE A 30 11.36 -18.09 -6.73
C ILE A 30 11.34 -17.14 -5.52
N MET A 31 11.91 -15.96 -5.63
CA MET A 31 11.89 -14.91 -4.60
C MET A 31 10.45 -14.45 -4.33
N LYS A 32 9.66 -14.15 -5.38
CA LYS A 32 8.22 -13.86 -5.24
C LYS A 32 7.45 -14.98 -4.55
N LYS A 33 7.73 -16.26 -4.87
CA LYS A 33 7.10 -17.41 -4.21
C LYS A 33 7.54 -17.60 -2.76
N GLN A 34 8.79 -17.31 -2.42
CA GLN A 34 9.28 -17.40 -1.05
C GLN A 34 8.73 -16.27 -0.17
N VAL A 35 8.71 -15.04 -0.68
CA VAL A 35 8.07 -13.88 -0.01
C VAL A 35 6.59 -14.17 0.21
N TYR A 36 5.87 -14.63 -0.81
CA TYR A 36 4.45 -14.95 -0.70
C TYR A 36 4.17 -16.09 0.31
N ARG A 37 5.01 -17.12 0.36
CA ARG A 37 4.89 -18.21 1.34
C ARG A 37 5.20 -17.75 2.77
N LYS A 38 6.18 -16.88 2.95
CA LYS A 38 6.53 -16.31 4.27
C LYS A 38 5.44 -15.34 4.75
N LEU A 39 4.90 -14.49 3.87
CA LEU A 39 3.77 -13.60 4.17
C LEU A 39 2.50 -14.38 4.55
N LEU A 40 2.15 -15.45 3.83
CA LEU A 40 1.05 -16.35 4.20
C LEU A 40 1.27 -17.02 5.56
N ALA A 41 2.49 -17.43 5.89
CA ALA A 41 2.83 -18.02 7.18
C ALA A 41 2.72 -16.99 8.33
N ALA A 42 3.10 -15.72 8.07
CA ALA A 42 2.97 -14.64 9.05
C ALA A 42 1.49 -14.29 9.33
N CYS A 43 0.65 -14.21 8.31
CA CYS A 43 -0.80 -13.98 8.48
C CYS A 43 -1.50 -15.06 9.30
N VAL A 44 -1.02 -16.32 9.23
CA VAL A 44 -1.56 -17.44 10.05
C VAL A 44 -1.09 -17.36 11.51
N SER A 45 0.08 -16.76 11.77
CA SER A 45 0.65 -16.67 13.12
C SER A 45 0.02 -15.56 13.98
N VAL A 46 -0.45 -14.47 13.36
CA VAL A 46 -1.07 -13.33 14.06
C VAL A 46 -2.47 -13.66 14.58
N SER A 47 -3.18 -14.63 13.96
CA SER A 47 -4.53 -15.02 14.38
C SER A 47 -4.61 -15.98 15.57
N LEU A 48 -3.48 -16.42 16.15
CA LEU A 48 -3.44 -17.37 17.26
C LEU A 48 -2.87 -16.83 18.60
N GLY A 49 -2.58 -15.52 18.69
CA GLY A 49 -1.83 -14.91 19.80
C GLY A 49 -2.62 -14.14 20.86
N THR A 50 -3.95 -14.15 20.87
CA THR A 50 -4.73 -13.42 21.87
C THR A 50 -5.55 -14.33 22.80
N VAL A 51 -4.88 -15.03 23.71
CA VAL A 51 -5.49 -15.43 25.00
C VAL A 51 -4.39 -15.63 26.05
N LEU A 52 -4.60 -15.04 27.25
CA LEU A 52 -3.94 -15.21 28.55
C LEU A 52 -2.73 -14.30 28.82
N LEU A 53 -2.97 -13.32 29.72
CA LEU A 53 -2.42 -13.33 31.07
C LEU A 53 -2.97 -12.15 31.89
N ALA A 54 -3.94 -12.46 32.75
CA ALA A 54 -4.23 -11.66 33.94
C ALA A 54 -3.39 -12.22 35.07
N GLY A 55 -2.65 -11.38 35.79
CA GLY A 55 -1.91 -11.76 36.97
C GLY A 55 -1.40 -10.54 37.73
N CYS A 56 -2.03 -10.27 38.87
CA CYS A 56 -1.65 -9.27 39.88
C CYS A 56 -0.33 -9.59 40.56
N GLY A 57 0.39 -8.55 41.04
CA GLY A 57 1.48 -8.70 42.00
C GLY A 57 2.17 -7.38 42.33
N ASP A 58 2.00 -6.93 43.56
CA ASP A 58 2.49 -5.69 44.18
C ASP A 58 4.02 -5.63 44.41
N SER A 59 4.48 -4.39 44.51
CA SER A 59 5.43 -3.82 45.50
C SER A 59 6.85 -3.45 45.11
N ALA A 60 7.12 -2.19 45.43
CA ALA A 60 8.32 -1.54 46.01
C ALA A 60 9.44 -1.04 45.11
N GLY A 61 9.41 0.26 44.90
CA GLY A 61 10.41 1.29 45.16
C GLY A 61 11.86 1.13 44.75
N THR A 62 12.29 1.92 43.75
CA THR A 62 13.62 2.53 43.77
C THR A 62 13.61 3.79 42.90
N THR A 63 14.00 4.93 43.49
CA THR A 63 14.21 6.23 42.88
C THR A 63 15.31 6.16 41.82
N GLY A 64 14.94 6.30 40.55
CA GLY A 64 15.85 6.54 39.47
C GLY A 64 15.34 7.75 38.66
N THR A 65 16.14 8.77 38.59
CA THR A 65 15.90 10.00 37.82
C THR A 65 15.67 9.63 36.34
N LYS A 66 14.42 9.66 35.91
CA LYS A 66 14.08 9.57 34.49
C LYS A 66 14.33 10.92 33.86
N THR A 67 15.28 10.96 32.95
CA THR A 67 15.31 12.00 31.93
C THR A 67 14.09 11.76 31.03
N GLU A 68 13.08 12.60 31.17
CA GLU A 68 11.96 12.64 30.22
C GLU A 68 12.50 13.05 28.85
N VAL A 69 12.60 12.10 27.95
CA VAL A 69 12.63 12.39 26.52
C VAL A 69 11.20 12.87 26.21
N GLN A 70 11.01 14.15 26.03
CA GLN A 70 9.78 14.69 25.44
C GLN A 70 9.72 14.13 24.01
N GLU A 71 8.89 13.11 23.81
CA GLU A 71 8.34 12.80 22.50
C GLU A 71 7.55 14.04 22.05
N ASN A 72 8.09 14.77 21.11
CA ASN A 72 7.35 15.76 20.35
C ASN A 72 6.34 15.02 19.46
N ASN A 73 5.24 14.57 20.05
CA ASN A 73 4.06 14.18 19.29
C ASN A 73 3.47 15.46 18.67
N THR A 74 3.89 15.77 17.47
CA THR A 74 3.20 16.77 16.67
C THR A 74 1.83 16.19 16.31
N SER A 75 0.78 17.01 16.37
CA SER A 75 -0.61 16.61 16.05
C SER A 75 -0.79 16.05 14.63
N GLU A 76 0.27 16.01 13.84
CA GLU A 76 0.32 15.51 12.46
C GLU A 76 0.39 13.98 12.36
N ASP A 77 0.86 13.28 13.41
CA ASP A 77 1.08 11.82 13.37
C ASP A 77 -0.11 10.98 13.87
N VAL A 78 -1.19 11.64 14.31
CA VAL A 78 -2.37 10.95 14.81
C VAL A 78 -3.17 10.35 13.66
N VAL A 79 -3.37 9.02 13.69
CA VAL A 79 -4.27 8.31 12.80
C VAL A 79 -5.59 8.10 13.55
N GLU A 80 -6.63 8.78 13.07
CA GLU A 80 -7.96 8.67 13.65
C GLU A 80 -8.56 7.28 13.36
N PRO A 81 -9.27 6.65 14.32
CA PRO A 81 -9.88 5.35 14.09
C PRO A 81 -10.95 5.39 12.97
N VAL A 82 -11.21 4.25 12.35
CA VAL A 82 -12.18 4.12 11.25
C VAL A 82 -13.57 4.60 11.66
N GLY A 83 -14.02 4.26 12.86
CA GLY A 83 -15.36 4.59 13.33
C GLY A 83 -16.46 3.74 12.65
N GLU A 84 -17.66 4.32 12.51
CA GLU A 84 -18.78 3.68 11.81
C GLU A 84 -18.54 3.71 10.29
N VAL A 85 -18.74 2.54 9.63
CA VAL A 85 -18.59 2.42 8.17
C VAL A 85 -19.89 2.84 7.49
N THR A 86 -19.80 3.80 6.58
CA THR A 86 -20.91 4.25 5.73
C THR A 86 -20.78 3.61 4.34
N THR A 87 -21.87 3.01 3.85
CA THR A 87 -21.93 2.43 2.51
C THR A 87 -23.01 3.09 1.67
N PHE A 88 -22.85 3.09 0.36
CA PHE A 88 -23.77 3.71 -0.59
C PHE A 88 -24.32 2.66 -1.55
N THR A 89 -25.60 2.78 -1.88
CA THR A 89 -26.21 1.99 -2.95
C THR A 89 -26.04 2.76 -4.24
N LEU A 90 -25.47 2.11 -5.24
CA LEU A 90 -25.33 2.71 -6.56
C LEU A 90 -26.67 2.75 -7.29
N PRO A 91 -26.91 3.73 -8.18
CA PRO A 91 -28.10 3.77 -9.02
C PRO A 91 -28.19 2.53 -9.91
N ASP A 92 -29.41 2.02 -10.11
CA ASP A 92 -29.68 0.83 -10.92
C ASP A 92 -29.64 1.10 -12.45
N GLY A 93 -29.16 2.23 -12.87
CA GLY A 93 -29.14 2.57 -14.29
C GLY A 93 -28.31 3.82 -14.59
N PRO A 94 -28.23 4.19 -15.87
CA PRO A 94 -27.50 5.39 -16.26
C PRO A 94 -28.21 6.64 -15.74
N GLU A 95 -27.44 7.53 -15.13
CA GLU A 95 -27.87 8.87 -14.80
C GLU A 95 -28.03 9.69 -16.10
N GLU A 96 -29.09 10.51 -16.19
CA GLU A 96 -29.27 11.42 -17.30
C GLU A 96 -28.26 12.57 -17.18
N SER A 97 -27.34 12.66 -18.14
CA SER A 97 -26.32 13.70 -18.20
C SER A 97 -26.05 14.07 -19.65
N ASP A 98 -25.32 15.16 -19.89
CA ASP A 98 -24.88 15.55 -21.24
C ASP A 98 -23.94 14.52 -21.90
N ILE A 99 -23.37 13.62 -21.08
CA ILE A 99 -22.55 12.50 -21.53
C ILE A 99 -23.25 11.22 -21.14
N PHE A 100 -23.81 10.51 -22.12
CA PHE A 100 -24.46 9.22 -21.88
C PHE A 100 -23.45 8.08 -22.00
N VAL A 101 -23.28 7.32 -20.89
CA VAL A 101 -22.46 6.11 -20.85
C VAL A 101 -23.38 4.90 -20.68
N GLN A 102 -23.32 3.97 -21.63
CA GLN A 102 -24.04 2.71 -21.50
C GLN A 102 -23.49 1.90 -20.33
N PRO A 103 -24.35 1.36 -19.44
CA PRO A 103 -23.92 0.41 -18.44
C PRO A 103 -23.28 -0.81 -19.13
N VAL A 104 -22.18 -1.28 -18.60
CA VAL A 104 -21.58 -2.55 -19.05
C VAL A 104 -22.35 -3.69 -18.40
N ALA A 105 -23.01 -4.50 -19.22
CA ALA A 105 -23.77 -5.65 -18.72
C ALA A 105 -22.84 -6.69 -18.10
N ASP A 106 -23.35 -7.44 -17.13
CA ASP A 106 -22.69 -8.59 -16.51
C ASP A 106 -21.37 -8.26 -15.75
N ILE A 107 -21.16 -7.03 -15.33
CA ILE A 107 -20.09 -6.69 -14.39
C ILE A 107 -20.49 -7.20 -13.00
N SER A 108 -19.64 -8.03 -12.40
CA SER A 108 -19.79 -8.46 -11.00
C SER A 108 -19.73 -7.26 -10.06
N ASP A 109 -20.50 -7.33 -8.95
CA ASP A 109 -20.41 -6.34 -7.87
C ASP A 109 -18.99 -6.21 -7.30
N ASP A 110 -18.24 -7.31 -7.33
CA ASP A 110 -16.83 -7.36 -6.90
C ASP A 110 -15.84 -6.78 -7.92
N PHE A 111 -16.30 -6.30 -9.08
CA PHE A 111 -15.41 -5.68 -10.06
C PHE A 111 -14.72 -4.47 -9.44
N ILE A 112 -13.38 -4.44 -9.52
CA ILE A 112 -12.58 -3.37 -8.93
C ILE A 112 -12.75 -2.09 -9.73
N ARG A 113 -13.33 -1.08 -9.08
CA ARG A 113 -13.44 0.29 -9.57
C ARG A 113 -12.53 1.14 -8.68
N GLY A 114 -11.27 1.27 -9.08
CA GLY A 114 -10.23 1.85 -8.24
C GLY A 114 -9.76 3.22 -8.70
N MET A 115 -9.23 3.99 -7.74
CA MET A 115 -8.60 5.29 -7.98
C MET A 115 -7.34 5.43 -7.11
N ASP A 116 -6.27 6.03 -7.64
CA ASP A 116 -5.10 6.44 -6.84
C ASP A 116 -5.42 7.74 -6.10
N ALA A 117 -5.36 7.71 -4.78
CA ALA A 117 -5.63 8.84 -3.91
C ALA A 117 -4.42 9.24 -3.05
N SER A 118 -3.22 8.80 -3.42
CA SER A 118 -2.00 8.96 -2.62
C SER A 118 -1.65 10.42 -2.30
N ALA A 119 -2.04 11.37 -3.16
CA ALA A 119 -1.71 12.79 -2.99
C ALA A 119 -2.82 13.61 -2.29
N VAL A 120 -3.92 12.98 -1.86
CA VAL A 120 -5.09 13.70 -1.32
C VAL A 120 -4.73 14.58 -0.14
N LEU A 121 -4.00 14.07 0.88
CA LEU A 121 -3.60 14.89 2.03
C LEU A 121 -2.74 16.08 1.62
N SER A 122 -1.83 15.92 0.67
CA SER A 122 -0.99 17.02 0.19
C SER A 122 -1.81 18.10 -0.54
N VAL A 123 -2.82 17.68 -1.29
CA VAL A 123 -3.74 18.58 -2.00
C VAL A 123 -4.61 19.35 -0.99
N GLU A 124 -5.17 18.67 0.00
CA GLU A 124 -5.95 19.27 1.09
C GLU A 124 -5.11 20.25 1.91
N ASN A 125 -3.88 19.89 2.29
CA ASN A 125 -2.94 20.75 3.00
C ASN A 125 -2.56 22.01 2.21
N SER A 126 -2.71 22.01 0.88
CA SER A 126 -2.54 23.20 0.05
C SER A 126 -3.78 24.12 0.02
N GLY A 127 -4.84 23.76 0.75
CA GLY A 127 -6.08 24.53 0.87
C GLY A 127 -7.16 24.11 -0.14
N ALA A 128 -7.00 22.98 -0.83
CA ALA A 128 -8.04 22.46 -1.70
C ALA A 128 -9.21 21.90 -0.88
N VAL A 129 -10.42 22.14 -1.38
CA VAL A 129 -11.67 21.65 -0.80
C VAL A 129 -12.41 20.84 -1.84
N TYR A 130 -12.97 19.72 -1.43
CA TYR A 130 -13.80 18.86 -2.27
C TYR A 130 -15.28 19.06 -1.98
N TYR A 131 -16.11 18.78 -2.97
CA TYR A 131 -17.55 18.99 -2.90
C TYR A 131 -18.29 17.72 -3.33
N GLY A 132 -19.40 17.45 -2.66
CA GLY A 132 -20.34 16.41 -3.05
C GLY A 132 -21.20 16.82 -4.25
N TYR A 133 -22.05 15.90 -4.70
CA TYR A 133 -22.96 16.14 -5.83
C TYR A 133 -24.01 17.21 -5.53
N ASP A 134 -24.28 17.50 -4.25
CA ASP A 134 -25.19 18.57 -3.81
C ASP A 134 -24.51 19.95 -3.74
N GLY A 135 -23.23 20.04 -4.10
CA GLY A 135 -22.44 21.26 -4.10
C GLY A 135 -21.97 21.72 -2.72
N LYS A 136 -22.13 20.90 -1.68
CA LYS A 136 -21.60 21.18 -0.34
C LYS A 136 -20.21 20.58 -0.18
N GLU A 137 -19.42 21.16 0.71
CA GLU A 137 -18.14 20.62 1.12
C GLU A 137 -18.31 19.22 1.67
N GLN A 138 -17.48 18.28 1.19
CA GLN A 138 -17.57 16.88 1.51
C GLN A 138 -16.20 16.21 1.41
N ASP A 139 -15.98 15.17 2.22
CA ASP A 139 -14.79 14.32 2.11
C ASP A 139 -14.73 13.69 0.70
N VAL A 140 -13.57 13.81 0.03
CA VAL A 140 -13.39 13.24 -1.31
C VAL A 140 -13.62 11.73 -1.33
N PHE A 141 -13.29 11.00 -0.25
CA PHE A 141 -13.54 9.56 -0.17
C PHE A 141 -15.03 9.23 -0.13
N GLU A 142 -15.83 10.07 0.52
CA GLU A 142 -17.28 9.96 0.47
C GLU A 142 -17.80 10.13 -0.97
N THR A 143 -17.38 11.17 -1.66
CA THR A 143 -17.75 11.43 -3.06
C THR A 143 -17.32 10.27 -3.99
N LEU A 144 -16.13 9.72 -3.78
CA LEU A 144 -15.65 8.57 -4.54
C LEU A 144 -16.51 7.33 -4.30
N ALA A 145 -16.87 7.04 -3.05
CA ALA A 145 -17.74 5.92 -2.71
C ALA A 145 -19.14 6.09 -3.30
N GLN A 146 -19.73 7.29 -3.26
CA GLN A 146 -21.00 7.63 -3.91
C GLN A 146 -20.94 7.44 -5.44
N SER A 147 -19.75 7.63 -6.04
CA SER A 147 -19.49 7.40 -7.47
C SER A 147 -19.27 5.92 -7.81
N GLY A 148 -19.33 5.02 -6.83
CA GLY A 148 -19.11 3.59 -7.03
C GLY A 148 -17.67 3.13 -6.99
N VAL A 149 -16.73 3.97 -6.58
CA VAL A 149 -15.36 3.55 -6.29
C VAL A 149 -15.36 2.63 -5.07
N ASN A 150 -14.75 1.46 -5.19
CA ASN A 150 -14.66 0.45 -4.14
C ASN A 150 -13.23 0.06 -3.77
N TYR A 151 -12.23 0.66 -4.44
CA TYR A 151 -10.82 0.46 -4.17
C TYR A 151 -10.06 1.78 -4.24
N ILE A 152 -9.16 1.99 -3.29
CA ILE A 152 -8.22 3.11 -3.28
C ILE A 152 -6.79 2.57 -3.37
N ARG A 153 -6.00 3.05 -4.31
CA ARG A 153 -4.56 2.77 -4.38
C ARG A 153 -3.80 3.82 -3.62
N LEU A 154 -2.89 3.39 -2.75
CA LEU A 154 -2.01 4.25 -1.96
C LEU A 154 -0.56 3.81 -2.16
N ARG A 155 0.28 4.74 -2.59
CA ARG A 155 1.73 4.55 -2.69
C ARG A 155 2.35 4.62 -1.30
N VAL A 156 3.39 3.82 -1.10
CA VAL A 156 4.19 3.86 0.13
C VAL A 156 5.67 3.93 -0.24
N TRP A 157 6.31 5.03 0.17
CA TRP A 157 7.74 5.25 0.12
C TRP A 157 8.34 4.97 1.49
N ASN A 158 9.59 4.51 1.53
CA ASN A 158 10.20 4.08 2.78
C ASN A 158 10.45 5.24 3.74
N ASP A 159 11.15 6.28 3.27
CA ASP A 159 11.46 7.48 4.06
C ASP A 159 11.62 8.69 3.12
N PRO A 160 10.51 9.35 2.73
CA PRO A 160 10.51 10.43 1.74
C PRO A 160 10.95 11.78 2.29
N TYR A 161 11.92 11.79 3.21
CA TYR A 161 12.40 13.01 3.86
C TYR A 161 13.93 13.13 3.77
N ASP A 162 14.44 14.37 3.75
CA ASP A 162 15.86 14.64 3.88
C ASP A 162 16.34 14.53 5.33
N GLU A 163 17.63 14.76 5.59
CA GLU A 163 18.24 14.72 6.91
C GLU A 163 17.71 15.80 7.89
N ASN A 164 17.06 16.84 7.38
CA ASN A 164 16.44 17.91 8.15
C ASN A 164 14.93 17.68 8.35
N GLY A 165 14.39 16.56 7.86
CA GLY A 165 12.97 16.24 7.92
C GLY A 165 12.12 16.95 6.85
N ASN A 166 12.73 17.58 5.84
CA ASN A 166 11.97 18.16 4.75
C ASN A 166 11.53 17.09 3.77
N GLY A 167 10.25 17.06 3.45
CA GLY A 167 9.70 16.11 2.51
C GLY A 167 10.17 16.34 1.07
N TYR A 168 10.36 15.27 0.31
CA TYR A 168 10.75 15.33 -1.11
C TYR A 168 9.60 15.79 -2.02
N GLY A 169 8.39 15.97 -1.48
CA GLY A 169 7.21 16.36 -2.23
C GLY A 169 6.46 15.19 -2.84
N GLY A 170 5.56 15.48 -3.79
CA GLY A 170 4.74 14.43 -4.43
C GLY A 170 3.74 13.75 -3.48
N GLY A 171 3.44 14.36 -2.33
CA GLY A 171 2.55 13.82 -1.30
C GLY A 171 3.29 13.27 -0.08
N ASN A 172 4.62 13.18 -0.08
CA ASN A 172 5.42 12.57 0.98
C ASN A 172 4.78 11.26 1.48
N ASN A 173 4.54 10.35 0.54
CA ASN A 173 3.72 9.15 0.72
C ASN A 173 4.42 8.10 1.60
N ASP A 174 4.66 8.43 2.86
CA ASP A 174 5.15 7.50 3.87
C ASP A 174 4.02 6.58 4.39
N LEU A 175 4.39 5.68 5.27
CA LEU A 175 3.43 4.73 5.86
C LEU A 175 2.34 5.46 6.67
N THR A 176 2.67 6.53 7.39
CA THR A 176 1.70 7.31 8.19
C THR A 176 0.66 7.97 7.29
N THR A 177 1.09 8.56 6.18
CA THR A 177 0.20 9.11 5.15
C THR A 177 -0.73 8.04 4.59
N ALA A 178 -0.20 6.86 4.26
CA ALA A 178 -1.00 5.74 3.76
C ALA A 178 -1.99 5.23 4.81
N MET A 179 -1.63 5.18 6.09
CA MET A 179 -2.54 4.82 7.19
C MET A 179 -3.69 5.82 7.30
N LYS A 180 -3.41 7.14 7.32
CA LYS A 180 -4.43 8.19 7.39
C LYS A 180 -5.44 8.09 6.24
N LEU A 181 -4.94 7.96 5.02
CA LEU A 181 -5.78 7.83 3.82
C LEU A 181 -6.53 6.50 3.78
N GLY A 182 -5.89 5.41 4.17
CA GLY A 182 -6.48 4.07 4.19
C GLY A 182 -7.63 3.95 5.21
N VAL A 183 -7.48 4.54 6.38
CA VAL A 183 -8.55 4.63 7.39
C VAL A 183 -9.74 5.44 6.86
N ARG A 184 -9.48 6.56 6.15
CA ARG A 184 -10.56 7.35 5.53
C ARG A 184 -11.29 6.53 4.45
N ALA A 185 -10.57 5.78 3.61
CA ALA A 185 -11.18 4.88 2.63
C ALA A 185 -12.05 3.82 3.30
N ALA A 186 -11.56 3.20 4.39
CA ALA A 186 -12.28 2.18 5.13
C ALA A 186 -13.59 2.69 5.76
N ARG A 187 -13.66 3.97 6.17
CA ARG A 187 -14.90 4.60 6.67
C ARG A 187 -16.06 4.55 5.66
N TYR A 188 -15.73 4.51 4.38
CA TYR A 188 -16.70 4.45 3.28
C TYR A 188 -16.74 3.06 2.60
N GLY A 189 -16.27 2.02 3.30
CA GLY A 189 -16.34 0.63 2.85
C GLY A 189 -15.43 0.30 1.66
N MET A 190 -14.47 1.16 1.33
CA MET A 190 -13.53 0.92 0.24
C MET A 190 -12.32 0.12 0.74
N LYS A 191 -11.89 -0.84 -0.06
CA LYS A 191 -10.63 -1.57 0.14
C LYS A 191 -9.45 -0.76 -0.36
N VAL A 192 -8.26 -1.12 0.12
CA VAL A 192 -7.03 -0.44 -0.24
C VAL A 192 -6.07 -1.38 -0.96
N CYS A 193 -5.51 -0.89 -2.04
CA CYS A 193 -4.32 -1.44 -2.69
C CYS A 193 -3.11 -0.66 -2.21
N ILE A 194 -2.23 -1.29 -1.44
CA ILE A 194 -0.97 -0.71 -1.00
C ILE A 194 0.11 -0.97 -2.06
N ASP A 195 0.67 0.11 -2.60
CA ASP A 195 1.75 0.07 -3.59
C ASP A 195 3.08 0.44 -2.93
N PHE A 196 3.84 -0.58 -2.55
CA PHE A 196 5.19 -0.39 -2.02
C PHE A 196 6.18 -0.08 -3.13
N HIS A 197 6.77 1.10 -3.12
CA HIS A 197 7.82 1.46 -4.09
C HIS A 197 9.18 0.84 -3.75
N TYR A 198 9.42 0.49 -2.48
CA TYR A 198 10.73 0.05 -1.96
C TYR A 198 11.84 1.02 -2.36
N SER A 199 11.54 2.29 -2.21
CA SER A 199 12.38 3.44 -2.48
C SER A 199 11.91 4.59 -1.59
N ASP A 200 12.75 5.60 -1.36
CA ASP A 200 12.39 6.79 -0.59
C ASP A 200 11.60 7.82 -1.41
N PHE A 201 11.48 7.59 -2.72
CA PHE A 201 10.74 8.47 -3.63
C PHE A 201 10.19 7.66 -4.80
N TRP A 202 9.80 8.32 -5.89
CA TRP A 202 9.28 7.68 -7.08
C TRP A 202 10.21 6.58 -7.61
N ALA A 203 9.67 5.36 -7.71
CA ALA A 203 10.24 4.28 -8.47
C ALA A 203 9.56 4.18 -9.83
N ASP A 204 10.34 4.16 -10.90
CA ASP A 204 9.89 4.00 -12.28
C ASP A 204 10.86 3.11 -13.07
N PRO A 205 10.60 2.74 -14.34
CA PRO A 205 11.47 1.81 -15.07
C PRO A 205 12.91 2.27 -15.25
N LYS A 206 13.21 3.56 -15.02
CA LYS A 206 14.56 4.14 -15.10
C LYS A 206 15.15 4.50 -13.74
N ARG A 207 14.34 4.50 -12.70
CA ARG A 207 14.70 4.92 -11.35
C ARG A 207 14.18 3.93 -10.33
N GLN A 208 14.93 2.88 -10.08
CA GLN A 208 14.67 1.86 -9.07
C GLN A 208 15.70 1.98 -7.94
N HIS A 209 15.80 3.17 -7.32
CA HIS A 209 16.76 3.40 -6.24
C HIS A 209 16.34 2.65 -4.98
N ALA A 210 17.32 2.01 -4.33
CA ALA A 210 17.11 1.48 -3.00
C ALA A 210 16.76 2.62 -2.02
N PRO A 211 15.97 2.33 -0.96
CA PRO A 211 15.90 3.24 0.18
C PRO A 211 17.28 3.54 0.73
N LYS A 212 17.52 4.77 1.19
CA LYS A 212 18.80 5.16 1.81
C LYS A 212 19.21 4.24 2.98
N ALA A 213 18.24 3.72 3.71
CA ALA A 213 18.48 2.75 4.78
C ALA A 213 19.01 1.39 4.29
N TRP A 214 18.89 1.09 2.99
CA TRP A 214 19.33 -0.17 2.38
C TRP A 214 20.54 0.00 1.48
N GLU A 215 21.14 1.19 1.44
CA GLU A 215 22.35 1.45 0.68
C GLU A 215 23.52 0.57 1.18
N GLY A 216 24.24 -0.03 0.25
CA GLY A 216 25.37 -0.92 0.54
C GLY A 216 25.00 -2.34 0.98
N MET A 217 23.73 -2.66 1.16
CA MET A 217 23.29 -4.01 1.44
C MET A 217 23.47 -4.91 0.22
N THR A 218 23.77 -6.18 0.47
CA THR A 218 23.74 -7.24 -0.54
C THR A 218 22.29 -7.55 -0.94
N VAL A 219 22.11 -8.27 -2.05
CA VAL A 219 20.76 -8.69 -2.52
C VAL A 219 20.01 -9.49 -1.45
N ASP A 220 20.70 -10.39 -0.74
CA ASP A 220 20.09 -11.20 0.31
C ASP A 220 19.65 -10.32 1.50
N GLU A 221 20.49 -9.38 1.94
CA GLU A 221 20.16 -8.42 3.01
C GLU A 221 19.00 -7.50 2.61
N LYS A 222 18.95 -7.01 1.36
CA LYS A 222 17.82 -6.24 0.84
C LYS A 222 16.54 -7.07 0.78
N SER A 223 16.63 -8.36 0.43
CA SER A 223 15.49 -9.27 0.42
C SER A 223 14.89 -9.43 1.82
N ASP A 224 15.73 -9.59 2.84
CA ASP A 224 15.29 -9.68 4.23
C ASP A 224 14.70 -8.34 4.71
N ALA A 225 15.37 -7.22 4.44
CA ALA A 225 14.89 -5.88 4.78
C ALA A 225 13.53 -5.55 4.11
N LEU A 226 13.34 -5.93 2.85
CA LEU A 226 12.08 -5.79 2.12
C LEU A 226 10.97 -6.62 2.76
N TYR A 227 11.29 -7.85 3.14
CA TYR A 227 10.33 -8.73 3.82
C TYR A 227 9.89 -8.14 5.17
N ASP A 228 10.85 -7.71 5.98
CA ASP A 228 10.60 -7.16 7.32
C ASP A 228 9.80 -5.85 7.21
N TYR A 229 10.21 -4.93 6.33
CA TYR A 229 9.52 -3.67 6.07
C TYR A 229 8.07 -3.89 5.61
N THR A 230 7.86 -4.83 4.67
CA THR A 230 6.51 -5.13 4.16
C THR A 230 5.62 -5.71 5.26
N THR A 231 6.16 -6.65 6.04
CA THR A 231 5.41 -7.32 7.11
C THR A 231 5.05 -6.33 8.22
N GLU A 232 6.00 -5.50 8.65
CA GLU A 232 5.76 -4.48 9.67
C GLU A 232 4.76 -3.43 9.19
N SER A 233 4.92 -2.94 7.97
CA SER A 233 4.03 -1.93 7.39
C SER A 233 2.60 -2.44 7.25
N LEU A 234 2.41 -3.67 6.75
CA LEU A 234 1.08 -4.28 6.64
C LEU A 234 0.46 -4.51 8.03
N GLY A 235 1.26 -4.92 9.02
CA GLY A 235 0.80 -5.04 10.40
C GLY A 235 0.24 -3.71 10.92
N LYS A 236 0.98 -2.61 10.78
CA LYS A 236 0.55 -1.27 11.20
C LYS A 236 -0.71 -0.80 10.48
N LEU A 237 -0.81 -1.05 9.16
CA LEU A 237 -2.01 -0.70 8.38
C LEU A 237 -3.25 -1.45 8.87
N LEU A 238 -3.13 -2.75 9.09
CA LEU A 238 -4.22 -3.60 9.58
C LEU A 238 -4.62 -3.21 11.01
N ASP A 239 -3.66 -2.96 11.90
CA ASP A 239 -3.90 -2.53 13.28
C ASP A 239 -4.60 -1.16 13.35
N ALA A 240 -4.33 -0.28 12.37
CA ALA A 240 -5.04 1.00 12.21
C ALA A 240 -6.47 0.83 11.67
N GLY A 241 -6.85 -0.36 11.20
CA GLY A 241 -8.17 -0.64 10.64
C GLY A 241 -8.29 -0.41 9.13
N VAL A 242 -7.17 -0.31 8.42
CA VAL A 242 -7.18 -0.22 6.95
C VAL A 242 -7.60 -1.56 6.35
N ASP A 243 -8.64 -1.58 5.50
CA ASP A 243 -9.07 -2.78 4.77
C ASP A 243 -8.15 -3.04 3.57
N VAL A 244 -7.00 -3.66 3.83
CA VAL A 244 -6.01 -3.99 2.79
C VAL A 244 -6.52 -5.17 1.97
N GLY A 245 -7.01 -4.90 0.76
CA GLY A 245 -7.49 -5.91 -0.16
C GLY A 245 -6.48 -6.33 -1.23
N MET A 246 -5.43 -5.54 -1.45
CA MET A 246 -4.39 -5.82 -2.45
C MET A 246 -3.05 -5.23 -2.03
N VAL A 247 -1.97 -5.90 -2.40
CA VAL A 247 -0.59 -5.39 -2.22
C VAL A 247 0.13 -5.44 -3.55
N GLN A 248 0.65 -4.31 -3.99
CA GLN A 248 1.55 -4.20 -5.12
C GLN A 248 2.99 -4.22 -4.62
N ILE A 249 3.75 -5.22 -5.02
CA ILE A 249 5.15 -5.42 -4.61
C ILE A 249 6.06 -4.77 -5.65
N GLY A 250 6.47 -3.55 -5.36
CA GLY A 250 7.25 -2.69 -6.25
C GLY A 250 6.39 -1.94 -7.28
N ASN A 251 6.81 -0.73 -7.63
CA ASN A 251 6.21 0.07 -8.69
C ASN A 251 7.06 0.00 -9.95
N GLU A 252 6.43 -0.31 -11.08
CA GLU A 252 7.05 -0.30 -12.41
C GLU A 252 8.40 -1.06 -12.50
N ILE A 253 8.45 -2.23 -11.87
CA ILE A 253 9.64 -3.08 -11.69
C ILE A 253 10.06 -3.83 -12.97
N ASN A 254 9.86 -3.25 -14.13
CA ASN A 254 10.16 -3.85 -15.41
C ASN A 254 11.68 -4.15 -15.56
N ASN A 255 12.51 -3.23 -15.10
CA ASN A 255 13.96 -3.26 -15.28
C ASN A 255 14.72 -3.48 -13.97
N GLY A 256 14.06 -3.69 -12.84
CA GLY A 256 14.70 -3.87 -11.55
C GLY A 256 13.83 -3.47 -10.37
N MET A 257 14.36 -3.55 -9.14
CA MET A 257 13.72 -3.16 -7.90
C MET A 257 14.76 -2.87 -6.83
N SER A 258 14.57 -1.83 -6.01
CA SER A 258 15.43 -1.51 -4.85
C SER A 258 16.92 -1.40 -5.19
N GLY A 259 17.24 -0.78 -6.31
CA GLY A 259 18.63 -0.60 -6.77
C GLY A 259 19.23 -1.80 -7.48
N GLU A 260 18.55 -2.94 -7.49
CA GLU A 260 18.96 -4.10 -8.27
C GLU A 260 18.34 -4.02 -9.67
N THR A 261 19.17 -3.93 -10.68
CA THR A 261 18.74 -3.81 -12.08
C THR A 261 19.42 -4.87 -12.95
N ASP A 262 18.80 -5.22 -14.05
CA ASP A 262 19.32 -6.15 -15.06
C ASP A 262 20.26 -5.49 -16.08
N VAL A 263 20.99 -4.44 -15.71
CA VAL A 263 21.84 -3.69 -16.65
C VAL A 263 23.27 -4.19 -16.60
#